data_dc7d80712ae5369e9c3b56a34b34dfd1
#
_entry.id   dc7d80712ae5369e9c3b56a34b34dfd1
#
_cell.length_a   1.000
_cell.length_b   1.000
_cell.length_c   1.000
_cell.angle_alpha   90.00
_cell.angle_beta   90.00
_cell.angle_gamma   90.00
#
_symmetry.space_group_name_H-M   'P 1'
#
loop_
_entity.id
_entity.type
_entity.pdbx_description
1 polymer ?
#
loop_
_entity_poly.entity_id
_entity_poly.type
_entity_poly.pdbx_seq_one_letter_code
_entity_poly.pdbx_strand_id
1 'polypeptide(L)'
;MCRILSMSAREGRGCSLSLMKHWIIGSLLCAWFVASADAAETKPAWQQQWEQIVQGAKKEGQVTVYVHSTYAPVLTSGAFEKVFPDIKLVVVSGVENDLERRFTAERRAEKYLADVFMVGVLRSNDFKQAKYLDPIKPVLLLPEVVDESKWWQGKHYYSDPEKQYLFRYVASAQLGQISYNTQLVQAKEFTSFWDFVNPRWKGKIFARDIRLPGTGGSAIRLFYNSPELGPEFVRKLFAETDITLFRDRRQGLDWLAAGKFPICFWCEGVEKAHSQGLPVDVFGRMKEGAGLSAGQGILTLVNQAPHPNAARVFINWFLSRDGQVNFQKALGKADEGSPDSMRIDIPKGDVDPKSRRIDGVKYVDTEQWQAMKAILALVDEALAEAKKK
;
A
#
# COMPACT_ATOMS: atom_id res chain seq x y z
N MET A 1 -18.02 -34.39 51.00
CA MET A 1 -19.25 -34.34 51.81
C MET A 1 -20.41 -34.39 50.83
N CYS A 2 -20.97 -35.53 50.59
CA CYS A 2 -22.17 -36.15 51.19
C CYS A 2 -23.43 -35.40 50.76
N ARG A 3 -24.47 -35.94 50.21
CA ARG A 3 -25.12 -37.28 50.07
C ARG A 3 -26.35 -37.02 49.20
N ILE A 4 -26.69 -37.75 48.14
CA ILE A 4 -27.47 -39.03 48.10
C ILE A 4 -28.88 -38.93 48.74
N LEU A 5 -29.86 -39.32 47.97
CA LEU A 5 -30.99 -40.25 48.21
C LEU A 5 -32.19 -39.79 47.39
N SER A 6 -32.78 -40.50 46.47
CA SER A 6 -33.31 -41.88 46.32
C SER A 6 -34.82 -41.97 46.56
N MET A 7 -35.45 -42.74 45.67
CA MET A 7 -36.65 -43.64 45.87
C MET A 7 -38.01 -42.96 45.91
N SER A 8 -39.13 -43.51 45.41
CA SER A 8 -39.56 -44.90 44.99
C SER A 8 -40.97 -44.78 44.40
N ALA A 9 -41.27 -45.48 43.36
CA ALA A 9 -42.14 -46.61 43.12
C ALA A 9 -43.49 -46.70 43.87
N ARG A 10 -44.55 -46.99 43.14
CA ARG A 10 -45.57 -48.07 43.32
C ARG A 10 -46.72 -47.85 42.34
N GLU A 11 -46.95 -48.75 41.39
CA GLU A 11 -47.78 -49.94 41.38
C GLU A 11 -49.28 -49.69 41.64
N GLY A 12 -50.12 -50.16 40.70
CA GLY A 12 -51.55 -50.35 40.91
C GLY A 12 -52.27 -50.90 39.71
N ARG A 13 -52.44 -52.17 39.72
CA ARG A 13 -53.16 -53.07 38.77
C ARG A 13 -54.63 -52.73 38.58
N GLY A 14 -55.19 -53.21 37.46
CA GLY A 14 -56.61 -53.38 37.33
C GLY A 14 -57.08 -53.84 35.96
N CYS A 15 -57.37 -55.07 35.86
CA CYS A 15 -57.85 -55.92 34.81
C CYS A 15 -59.30 -55.55 34.37
N SER A 16 -59.68 -55.71 33.11
CA SER A 16 -60.71 -56.68 32.73
C SER A 16 -61.07 -56.61 31.21
N LEU A 17 -61.29 -57.79 30.71
CA LEU A 17 -61.76 -58.20 29.35
C LEU A 17 -63.10 -57.57 28.93
N SER A 18 -63.31 -57.40 27.63
CA SER A 18 -64.44 -57.99 26.92
C SER A 18 -64.43 -57.64 25.41
N LEU A 19 -64.24 -58.67 24.62
CA LEU A 19 -64.94 -59.17 23.43
C LEU A 19 -65.43 -58.22 22.29
N MET A 20 -64.86 -58.54 21.10
CA MET A 20 -65.48 -58.74 19.76
C MET A 20 -66.28 -57.62 19.09
N LYS A 21 -65.78 -57.20 17.93
CA LYS A 21 -66.43 -57.57 16.65
C LYS A 21 -65.61 -57.04 15.46
N HIS A 22 -65.49 -57.90 14.48
CA HIS A 22 -64.84 -57.71 13.17
C HIS A 22 -65.51 -56.60 12.37
N TRP A 23 -64.67 -55.75 11.74
CA TRP A 23 -64.97 -55.15 10.44
C TRP A 23 -63.69 -54.94 9.67
N ILE A 24 -63.58 -55.55 8.49
CA ILE A 24 -62.53 -55.41 7.48
C ILE A 24 -62.80 -54.14 6.74
N ILE A 25 -61.82 -53.17 6.77
CA ILE A 25 -61.77 -52.12 5.77
C ILE A 25 -60.28 -51.93 5.40
N GLY A 26 -60.03 -52.03 4.11
CA GLY A 26 -58.73 -52.05 3.49
C GLY A 26 -57.89 -50.78 3.77
N SER A 27 -56.69 -50.99 4.19
CA SER A 27 -55.68 -49.95 4.41
C SER A 27 -54.98 -49.72 3.09
N LEU A 28 -55.27 -48.62 2.40
CA LEU A 28 -54.40 -48.02 1.40
C LEU A 28 -53.22 -47.39 2.14
N LEU A 29 -52.08 -48.04 2.10
CA LEU A 29 -50.78 -47.45 2.49
C LEU A 29 -50.35 -46.44 1.39
N CYS A 30 -50.71 -45.18 1.57
CA CYS A 30 -50.01 -44.07 0.89
C CYS A 30 -48.64 -43.92 1.52
N ALA A 31 -47.64 -44.54 0.90
CA ALA A 31 -46.25 -44.22 1.17
C ALA A 31 -45.95 -42.79 0.70
N TRP A 32 -45.93 -41.86 1.60
CA TRP A 32 -45.40 -40.53 1.31
C TRP A 32 -43.88 -40.68 1.18
N PHE A 33 -43.38 -40.75 -0.06
CA PHE A 33 -41.99 -40.46 -0.38
C PHE A 33 -41.78 -38.97 -0.15
N VAL A 34 -41.27 -38.59 1.02
CA VAL A 34 -40.69 -37.29 1.21
C VAL A 34 -39.38 -37.31 0.41
N ALA A 35 -39.43 -36.89 -0.82
CA ALA A 35 -38.22 -36.53 -1.55
C ALA A 35 -37.63 -35.32 -0.84
N SER A 36 -36.62 -35.59 0.02
CA SER A 36 -35.70 -34.55 0.48
C SER A 36 -34.98 -34.03 -0.77
N ALA A 37 -35.54 -32.98 -1.38
CA ALA A 37 -34.76 -32.19 -2.32
C ALA A 37 -33.65 -31.56 -1.48
N ASP A 38 -32.47 -32.17 -1.49
CA ASP A 38 -31.22 -31.45 -1.17
C ASP A 38 -31.18 -30.29 -2.15
N ALA A 39 -31.63 -29.15 -1.69
CA ALA A 39 -31.38 -27.90 -2.38
C ALA A 39 -29.83 -27.73 -2.33
N ALA A 40 -29.19 -28.22 -3.37
CA ALA A 40 -27.76 -27.93 -3.57
C ALA A 40 -27.65 -26.40 -3.51
N GLU A 41 -27.04 -25.93 -2.41
CA GLU A 41 -26.76 -24.51 -2.19
C GLU A 41 -25.98 -24.03 -3.41
N THR A 42 -26.63 -23.27 -4.28
CA THR A 42 -25.99 -22.79 -5.52
C THR A 42 -24.90 -21.84 -5.09
N LYS A 43 -23.64 -22.24 -5.35
CA LYS A 43 -22.47 -21.40 -5.06
C LYS A 43 -22.70 -19.97 -5.58
N PRO A 44 -22.33 -18.95 -4.80
CA PRO A 44 -22.38 -17.56 -5.24
C PRO A 44 -21.68 -17.36 -6.60
N ALA A 45 -22.19 -16.48 -7.43
CA ALA A 45 -21.67 -16.26 -8.79
C ALA A 45 -20.15 -15.92 -8.81
N TRP A 46 -19.69 -15.12 -7.84
CA TRP A 46 -18.27 -14.79 -7.71
C TRP A 46 -17.40 -16.03 -7.45
N GLN A 47 -17.91 -17.00 -6.68
CA GLN A 47 -17.18 -18.22 -6.35
C GLN A 47 -17.04 -19.12 -7.58
N GLN A 48 -18.10 -19.26 -8.36
CA GLN A 48 -18.03 -20.02 -9.63
C GLN A 48 -17.05 -19.38 -10.60
N GLN A 49 -17.10 -18.06 -10.73
CA GLN A 49 -16.16 -17.31 -11.57
C GLN A 49 -14.72 -17.46 -11.08
N TRP A 50 -14.49 -17.39 -9.76
CA TRP A 50 -13.17 -17.59 -9.15
C TRP A 50 -12.62 -18.99 -9.45
N GLU A 51 -13.41 -20.03 -9.26
CA GLU A 51 -13.04 -21.42 -9.56
C GLU A 51 -12.63 -21.58 -11.03
N GLN A 52 -13.36 -20.97 -11.96
CA GLN A 52 -13.03 -20.99 -13.39
C GLN A 52 -11.70 -20.28 -13.67
N ILE A 53 -11.47 -19.12 -13.07
CA ILE A 53 -10.21 -18.36 -13.21
C ILE A 53 -9.03 -19.17 -12.66
N VAL A 54 -9.18 -19.76 -11.48
CA VAL A 54 -8.12 -20.61 -10.88
C VAL A 54 -7.83 -21.82 -11.77
N GLN A 55 -8.84 -22.48 -12.35
CA GLN A 55 -8.61 -23.60 -13.28
C GLN A 55 -7.94 -23.14 -14.57
N GLY A 56 -8.28 -21.96 -15.08
CA GLY A 56 -7.58 -21.32 -16.21
C GLY A 56 -6.12 -21.04 -15.88
N ALA A 57 -5.86 -20.44 -14.72
CA ALA A 57 -4.52 -20.11 -14.23
C ALA A 57 -3.62 -21.36 -14.06
N LYS A 58 -4.18 -22.46 -13.56
CA LYS A 58 -3.46 -23.74 -13.47
C LYS A 58 -3.04 -24.27 -14.84
N LYS A 59 -3.87 -24.09 -15.88
CA LYS A 59 -3.53 -24.47 -17.26
C LYS A 59 -2.46 -23.55 -17.83
N GLU A 60 -2.45 -22.27 -17.49
CA GLU A 60 -1.42 -21.30 -17.87
C GLU A 60 -0.09 -21.59 -17.16
N GLY A 61 -0.12 -22.14 -15.94
CA GLY A 61 1.00 -22.69 -15.20
C GLY A 61 1.97 -21.67 -14.61
N GLN A 62 1.83 -20.38 -14.94
CA GLN A 62 2.70 -19.33 -14.41
C GLN A 62 2.05 -17.95 -14.45
N VAL A 63 2.61 -17.01 -13.68
CA VAL A 63 2.36 -15.57 -13.77
C VAL A 63 3.69 -14.82 -13.70
N THR A 64 3.89 -13.83 -14.57
CA THR A 64 5.10 -13.02 -14.61
C THR A 64 4.84 -11.63 -14.07
N VAL A 65 5.50 -11.28 -12.96
CA VAL A 65 5.36 -10.00 -12.27
C VAL A 65 6.65 -9.17 -12.42
N TYR A 66 6.52 -8.00 -12.99
CA TYR A 66 7.59 -6.99 -13.05
C TYR A 66 7.47 -6.10 -11.82
N VAL A 67 8.51 -6.07 -10.99
CA VAL A 67 8.47 -5.43 -9.67
C VAL A 67 9.70 -4.60 -9.40
N HIS A 68 9.51 -3.44 -8.76
CA HIS A 68 10.65 -2.68 -8.24
C HIS A 68 11.47 -3.53 -7.24
N SER A 69 12.80 -3.46 -7.35
CA SER A 69 13.72 -4.32 -6.57
C SER A 69 13.49 -4.27 -5.06
N THR A 70 13.05 -3.13 -4.52
CA THR A 70 12.70 -2.99 -3.09
C THR A 70 11.60 -3.96 -2.66
N TYR A 71 10.64 -4.31 -3.54
CA TYR A 71 9.51 -5.18 -3.22
C TYR A 71 9.67 -6.61 -3.70
N ALA A 72 10.76 -6.92 -4.40
CA ALA A 72 11.06 -8.28 -4.85
C ALA A 72 11.07 -9.33 -3.71
N PRO A 73 11.57 -9.04 -2.48
CA PRO A 73 11.55 -10.01 -1.38
C PRO A 73 10.16 -10.52 -1.01
N VAL A 74 9.11 -9.73 -1.25
CA VAL A 74 7.72 -10.13 -1.02
C VAL A 74 7.33 -11.29 -1.92
N LEU A 75 7.69 -11.18 -3.20
CA LEU A 75 7.31 -12.14 -4.25
C LEU A 75 8.18 -13.41 -4.21
N THR A 76 9.43 -13.28 -3.77
CA THR A 76 10.36 -14.42 -3.62
C THR A 76 10.22 -15.16 -2.30
N SER A 77 9.25 -14.78 -1.46
CA SER A 77 8.99 -15.42 -0.16
C SER A 77 8.39 -16.84 -0.25
N GLY A 78 7.92 -17.25 -1.44
CA GLY A 78 7.22 -18.51 -1.66
C GLY A 78 5.79 -18.53 -1.11
N ALA A 79 5.26 -17.38 -0.66
CA ALA A 79 3.93 -17.32 -0.06
C ALA A 79 2.81 -17.52 -1.08
N PHE A 80 3.00 -17.12 -2.33
CA PHE A 80 2.04 -17.33 -3.41
C PHE A 80 1.94 -18.82 -3.78
N GLU A 81 3.08 -19.47 -4.01
CA GLU A 81 3.14 -20.87 -4.42
C GLU A 81 2.66 -21.84 -3.33
N LYS A 82 2.73 -21.45 -2.05
CA LYS A 82 2.10 -22.22 -0.96
C LYS A 82 0.59 -22.31 -1.10
N VAL A 83 -0.06 -21.26 -1.65
CA VAL A 83 -1.52 -21.23 -1.86
C VAL A 83 -1.88 -21.79 -3.24
N PHE A 84 -1.04 -21.53 -4.25
CA PHE A 84 -1.26 -21.93 -5.64
C PHE A 84 -0.05 -22.71 -6.19
N PRO A 85 0.17 -23.94 -5.73
CA PRO A 85 1.37 -24.71 -6.09
C PRO A 85 1.47 -25.06 -7.59
N ASP A 86 0.35 -25.03 -8.31
CA ASP A 86 0.29 -25.30 -9.74
C ASP A 86 0.57 -24.05 -10.61
N ILE A 87 0.85 -22.87 -9.98
CA ILE A 87 1.09 -21.62 -10.67
C ILE A 87 2.43 -21.05 -10.24
N LYS A 88 3.43 -21.10 -11.11
CA LYS A 88 4.77 -20.57 -10.85
C LYS A 88 4.75 -19.04 -10.88
N LEU A 89 5.30 -18.38 -9.84
CA LEU A 89 5.51 -16.94 -9.84
C LEU A 89 6.89 -16.59 -10.43
N VAL A 90 6.89 -16.01 -11.61
CA VAL A 90 8.10 -15.52 -12.28
C VAL A 90 8.31 -14.06 -11.94
N VAL A 91 9.40 -13.76 -11.21
CA VAL A 91 9.69 -12.41 -10.73
C VAL A 91 10.77 -11.76 -11.60
N VAL A 92 10.44 -10.63 -12.20
CA VAL A 92 11.38 -9.78 -12.94
C VAL A 92 11.58 -8.52 -12.13
N SER A 93 12.70 -8.41 -11.42
CA SER A 93 12.98 -7.27 -10.55
C SER A 93 14.03 -6.33 -11.11
N GLY A 94 13.91 -5.05 -10.80
CA GLY A 94 14.85 -4.02 -11.22
C GLY A 94 14.47 -2.64 -10.69
N VAL A 95 15.29 -1.62 -10.99
CA VAL A 95 14.88 -0.23 -10.79
C VAL A 95 13.96 0.20 -11.93
N GLU A 96 13.09 1.18 -11.68
CA GLU A 96 12.01 1.56 -12.61
C GLU A 96 12.46 1.81 -14.05
N ASN A 97 13.57 2.53 -14.24
CA ASN A 97 14.07 2.85 -15.59
C ASN A 97 14.53 1.62 -16.35
N ASP A 98 15.07 0.60 -15.66
CA ASP A 98 15.51 -0.64 -16.30
C ASP A 98 14.31 -1.51 -16.69
N LEU A 99 13.34 -1.61 -15.81
CA LEU A 99 12.07 -2.29 -16.07
C LEU A 99 11.33 -1.66 -17.26
N GLU A 100 11.27 -0.33 -17.30
CA GLU A 100 10.67 0.39 -18.43
C GLU A 100 11.38 0.10 -19.76
N ARG A 101 12.71 0.26 -19.79
CA ARG A 101 13.49 0.00 -21.02
C ARG A 101 13.27 -1.41 -21.51
N ARG A 102 13.33 -2.39 -20.61
CA ARG A 102 13.09 -3.80 -20.90
C ARG A 102 11.70 -4.02 -21.47
N PHE A 103 10.67 -3.59 -20.74
CA PHE A 103 9.28 -3.79 -21.15
C PHE A 103 8.96 -3.09 -22.49
N THR A 104 9.44 -1.87 -22.69
CA THR A 104 9.22 -1.15 -23.93
C THR A 104 9.92 -1.82 -25.12
N ALA A 105 11.12 -2.38 -24.91
CA ALA A 105 11.81 -3.15 -25.94
C ALA A 105 11.07 -4.46 -26.27
N GLU A 106 10.56 -5.17 -25.27
CA GLU A 106 9.74 -6.37 -25.44
C GLU A 106 8.48 -6.06 -26.26
N ARG A 107 7.76 -4.98 -25.91
CA ARG A 107 6.57 -4.54 -26.65
C ARG A 107 6.84 -4.16 -28.10
N ARG A 108 7.95 -3.45 -28.35
CA ARG A 108 8.37 -3.12 -29.73
C ARG A 108 8.73 -4.34 -30.55
N ALA A 109 9.20 -5.40 -29.90
CA ALA A 109 9.52 -6.68 -30.51
C ALA A 109 8.30 -7.64 -30.56
N GLU A 110 7.09 -7.16 -30.23
CA GLU A 110 5.85 -7.93 -30.13
C GLU A 110 5.95 -9.13 -29.17
N LYS A 111 6.81 -9.00 -28.13
CA LYS A 111 6.97 -10.00 -27.08
C LYS A 111 6.16 -9.58 -25.86
N TYR A 112 5.11 -10.33 -25.58
CA TYR A 112 4.21 -10.11 -24.45
C TYR A 112 4.65 -11.05 -23.32
N LEU A 113 5.46 -10.54 -22.38
CA LEU A 113 6.08 -11.36 -21.33
C LEU A 113 5.58 -11.03 -19.92
N ALA A 114 5.15 -9.81 -19.70
CA ALA A 114 4.67 -9.34 -18.40
C ALA A 114 3.16 -9.52 -18.27
N ASP A 115 2.70 -9.98 -17.10
CA ASP A 115 1.28 -10.08 -16.73
C ASP A 115 0.87 -8.94 -15.79
N VAL A 116 1.73 -8.58 -14.85
CA VAL A 116 1.46 -7.61 -13.79
C VAL A 116 2.66 -6.71 -13.55
N PHE A 117 2.43 -5.43 -13.26
CA PHE A 117 3.45 -4.51 -12.76
C PHE A 117 3.17 -4.10 -11.31
N MET A 118 4.28 -3.99 -10.54
CA MET A 118 4.33 -3.44 -9.18
C MET A 118 5.47 -2.41 -9.11
N VAL A 119 5.16 -1.15 -9.46
CA VAL A 119 6.11 -0.04 -9.57
C VAL A 119 5.48 1.26 -9.06
N GLY A 120 6.22 2.38 -9.09
CA GLY A 120 5.70 3.67 -8.66
C GLY A 120 4.67 4.28 -9.60
N VAL A 121 3.98 5.31 -9.10
CA VAL A 121 2.86 5.96 -9.81
C VAL A 121 3.27 6.59 -11.13
N LEU A 122 4.44 7.23 -11.17
CA LEU A 122 4.92 7.90 -12.39
C LEU A 122 5.04 6.91 -13.54
N ARG A 123 5.74 5.82 -13.31
CA ARG A 123 5.96 4.78 -14.31
C ARG A 123 4.67 4.07 -14.70
N SER A 124 3.83 3.76 -13.73
CA SER A 124 2.51 3.18 -13.98
C SER A 124 1.63 4.08 -14.86
N ASN A 125 1.70 5.40 -14.64
CA ASN A 125 0.98 6.36 -15.45
C ASN A 125 1.53 6.42 -16.89
N ASP A 126 2.85 6.38 -17.09
CA ASP A 126 3.46 6.34 -18.43
C ASP A 126 2.98 5.10 -19.20
N PHE A 127 2.93 3.94 -18.56
CA PHE A 127 2.39 2.72 -19.17
C PHE A 127 0.90 2.82 -19.50
N LYS A 128 0.12 3.47 -18.64
CA LYS A 128 -1.30 3.73 -18.92
C LYS A 128 -1.46 4.64 -20.15
N GLN A 129 -0.72 5.74 -20.21
CA GLN A 129 -0.77 6.65 -21.35
C GLN A 129 -0.34 5.98 -22.67
N ALA A 130 0.62 5.06 -22.60
CA ALA A 130 1.06 4.24 -23.73
C ALA A 130 0.06 3.13 -24.10
N LYS A 131 -1.08 3.01 -23.38
CA LYS A 131 -2.11 1.97 -23.55
C LYS A 131 -1.58 0.55 -23.36
N TYR A 132 -0.66 0.37 -22.42
CA TYR A 132 -0.08 -0.93 -22.08
C TYR A 132 -0.77 -1.61 -20.90
N LEU A 133 -1.81 -1.00 -20.34
CA LEU A 133 -2.55 -1.51 -19.19
C LEU A 133 -4.03 -1.78 -19.51
N ASP A 134 -4.56 -2.82 -18.91
CA ASP A 134 -5.98 -3.09 -18.83
C ASP A 134 -6.56 -2.60 -17.49
N PRO A 135 -7.88 -2.32 -17.42
CA PRO A 135 -8.51 -1.98 -16.16
C PRO A 135 -8.34 -3.09 -15.13
N ILE A 136 -7.75 -2.76 -13.97
CA ILE A 136 -7.58 -3.70 -12.85
C ILE A 136 -8.85 -3.82 -12.00
N LYS A 137 -9.66 -2.77 -11.92
CA LYS A 137 -10.87 -2.77 -11.07
C LYS A 137 -11.85 -3.90 -11.37
N PRO A 138 -12.17 -4.22 -12.64
CA PRO A 138 -13.10 -5.31 -12.95
C PRO A 138 -12.60 -6.72 -12.64
N VAL A 139 -11.28 -6.88 -12.39
CA VAL A 139 -10.69 -8.20 -12.07
C VAL A 139 -10.61 -8.47 -10.57
N LEU A 140 -10.96 -7.51 -9.72
CA LEU A 140 -11.09 -7.71 -8.29
C LEU A 140 -12.35 -8.53 -8.03
N LEU A 141 -12.21 -9.71 -7.43
CA LEU A 141 -13.28 -10.69 -7.34
C LEU A 141 -13.51 -11.24 -5.93
N LEU A 142 -12.44 -11.46 -5.16
CA LEU A 142 -12.59 -12.02 -3.81
C LEU A 142 -13.37 -11.05 -2.92
N PRO A 143 -14.41 -11.49 -2.19
CA PRO A 143 -15.26 -10.62 -1.36
C PRO A 143 -14.44 -9.73 -0.42
N GLU A 144 -13.43 -10.30 0.23
CA GLU A 144 -12.55 -9.54 1.12
C GLU A 144 -11.68 -8.49 0.43
N VAL A 145 -11.42 -8.66 -0.89
CA VAL A 145 -10.68 -7.68 -1.70
C VAL A 145 -11.62 -6.58 -2.18
N VAL A 146 -12.84 -6.94 -2.57
CA VAL A 146 -13.86 -6.02 -3.07
C VAL A 146 -14.48 -5.18 -1.94
N ASP A 147 -14.52 -5.72 -0.72
CA ASP A 147 -15.06 -5.03 0.46
C ASP A 147 -14.19 -3.81 0.82
N GLU A 148 -14.62 -2.64 0.39
CA GLU A 148 -13.94 -1.37 0.64
C GLU A 148 -13.81 -1.05 2.13
N SER A 149 -14.65 -1.62 3.02
CA SER A 149 -14.54 -1.44 4.47
C SER A 149 -13.24 -1.98 5.07
N LYS A 150 -12.54 -2.86 4.37
CA LYS A 150 -11.24 -3.40 4.75
C LYS A 150 -10.07 -2.49 4.39
N TRP A 151 -10.35 -1.40 3.69
CA TRP A 151 -9.37 -0.47 3.17
C TRP A 151 -9.46 0.88 3.88
N TRP A 152 -8.38 1.61 3.91
CA TRP A 152 -8.28 2.88 4.61
C TRP A 152 -9.36 3.88 4.14
N GLN A 153 -10.04 4.53 5.10
CA GLN A 153 -11.19 5.42 4.88
C GLN A 153 -12.36 4.75 4.12
N GLY A 154 -12.49 3.43 4.19
CA GLY A 154 -13.62 2.71 3.62
C GLY A 154 -13.69 2.78 2.09
N LYS A 155 -12.56 2.84 1.39
CA LYS A 155 -12.54 2.91 -0.08
C LYS A 155 -11.26 2.35 -0.69
N HIS A 156 -11.36 1.90 -1.93
CA HIS A 156 -10.20 1.62 -2.76
C HIS A 156 -9.56 2.92 -3.26
N TYR A 157 -8.23 2.94 -3.29
CA TYR A 157 -7.47 4.06 -3.80
C TYR A 157 -6.86 3.73 -5.16
N TYR A 158 -6.98 4.68 -6.07
CA TYR A 158 -6.40 4.63 -7.40
C TYR A 158 -5.63 5.91 -7.65
N SER A 159 -4.52 5.81 -8.40
CA SER A 159 -3.70 6.96 -8.76
C SER A 159 -4.03 7.51 -10.15
N ASP A 160 -4.97 6.90 -10.87
CA ASP A 160 -5.51 7.39 -12.13
C ASP A 160 -6.86 8.09 -11.95
N PRO A 161 -7.17 9.13 -12.77
CA PRO A 161 -8.44 9.88 -12.66
C PRO A 161 -9.68 9.01 -12.87
N GLU A 162 -9.59 8.00 -13.74
CA GLU A 162 -10.67 7.06 -14.06
C GLU A 162 -10.94 6.06 -12.94
N LYS A 163 -10.02 5.92 -11.97
CA LYS A 163 -10.08 4.96 -10.87
C LYS A 163 -10.31 3.52 -11.33
N GLN A 164 -9.53 3.10 -12.33
CA GLN A 164 -9.68 1.81 -13.00
C GLN A 164 -8.37 1.02 -13.14
N TYR A 165 -7.21 1.71 -13.27
CA TYR A 165 -5.98 1.11 -13.76
C TYR A 165 -4.89 0.99 -12.71
N LEU A 166 -4.67 2.04 -11.90
CA LEU A 166 -3.52 2.18 -11.01
C LEU A 166 -3.94 1.96 -9.56
N PHE A 167 -4.11 0.70 -9.16
CA PHE A 167 -4.54 0.37 -7.80
C PHE A 167 -3.43 0.66 -6.79
N ARG A 168 -3.72 1.53 -5.82
CA ARG A 168 -2.79 1.89 -4.77
C ARG A 168 -2.99 1.00 -3.57
N TYR A 169 -2.05 0.10 -3.29
CA TYR A 169 -2.09 -0.79 -2.13
C TYR A 169 -1.20 -0.34 -0.96
N VAL A 170 -0.40 0.71 -1.16
CA VAL A 170 0.44 1.37 -0.14
C VAL A 170 0.12 2.85 -0.10
N ALA A 171 0.11 3.43 1.10
CA ALA A 171 0.20 4.87 1.32
C ALA A 171 0.90 5.13 2.65
N SER A 172 2.20 5.35 2.62
CA SER A 172 3.01 5.70 3.78
C SER A 172 2.96 7.19 4.08
N ALA A 173 2.93 7.52 5.37
CA ALA A 173 3.05 8.90 5.80
C ALA A 173 4.44 9.46 5.48
N GLN A 174 4.50 10.71 5.05
CA GLN A 174 5.73 11.45 4.81
C GLN A 174 5.75 12.74 5.61
N LEU A 175 6.73 12.88 6.49
CA LEU A 175 6.82 13.97 7.46
C LEU A 175 7.58 15.21 6.93
N GLY A 176 7.69 15.37 5.60
CA GLY A 176 8.41 16.47 4.97
C GLY A 176 9.92 16.25 4.84
N GLN A 177 10.47 15.22 5.49
CA GLN A 177 11.88 14.80 5.43
C GLN A 177 12.87 15.94 5.71
N ILE A 178 12.66 16.61 6.84
CA ILE A 178 13.52 17.66 7.36
C ILE A 178 14.32 17.07 8.51
N SER A 179 15.62 17.30 8.51
CA SER A 179 16.57 16.79 9.48
C SER A 179 17.32 17.94 10.16
N TYR A 180 17.86 17.67 11.33
CA TYR A 180 18.58 18.67 12.11
C TYR A 180 19.79 18.07 12.83
N ASN A 181 20.74 18.95 13.19
CA ASN A 181 21.81 18.61 14.10
C ASN A 181 21.31 18.78 15.54
N THR A 182 21.36 17.69 16.33
CA THR A 182 20.78 17.62 17.69
C THR A 182 21.52 18.48 18.72
N GLN A 183 22.75 18.89 18.44
CA GLN A 183 23.54 19.79 19.29
C GLN A 183 23.23 21.27 19.03
N LEU A 184 22.64 21.59 17.85
CA LEU A 184 22.44 22.97 17.41
C LEU A 184 20.96 23.37 17.39
N VAL A 185 20.04 22.38 17.35
CA VAL A 185 18.59 22.62 17.22
C VAL A 185 17.82 21.79 18.23
N GLN A 186 16.85 22.40 18.86
CA GLN A 186 15.88 21.71 19.70
C GLN A 186 14.59 21.47 18.91
N ALA A 187 14.29 20.23 18.55
CA ALA A 187 13.14 19.88 17.70
C ALA A 187 11.79 20.36 18.27
N LYS A 188 11.66 20.44 19.61
CA LYS A 188 10.44 20.92 20.30
C LYS A 188 10.06 22.37 19.98
N GLU A 189 10.97 23.17 19.44
CA GLU A 189 10.71 24.55 19.02
C GLU A 189 9.97 24.62 17.69
N PHE A 190 9.85 23.48 16.98
CA PHE A 190 9.20 23.40 15.68
C PHE A 190 7.89 22.63 15.81
N THR A 191 6.80 23.31 15.63
CA THR A 191 5.45 22.75 15.65
C THR A 191 4.74 22.89 14.29
N SER A 192 5.28 23.75 13.43
CA SER A 192 4.76 24.11 12.12
C SER A 192 5.89 24.13 11.09
N PHE A 193 5.57 23.80 9.84
CA PHE A 193 6.51 24.05 8.74
C PHE A 193 6.85 25.53 8.59
N TRP A 194 5.96 26.45 8.98
CA TRP A 194 6.22 27.89 8.97
C TRP A 194 7.34 28.33 9.91
N ASP A 195 7.70 27.52 10.92
CA ASP A 195 8.81 27.83 11.84
C ASP A 195 10.16 27.80 11.10
N PHE A 196 10.29 27.06 9.99
CA PHE A 196 11.53 27.00 9.20
C PHE A 196 11.78 28.25 8.37
N VAL A 197 10.78 29.04 8.05
CA VAL A 197 10.95 30.30 7.31
C VAL A 197 11.07 31.52 8.22
N ASN A 198 11.23 31.30 9.53
CA ASN A 198 11.53 32.36 10.48
C ASN A 198 12.89 33.00 10.17
N PRO A 199 13.05 34.33 10.17
CA PRO A 199 14.30 35.03 9.85
C PRO A 199 15.53 34.56 10.64
N ARG A 200 15.33 34.02 11.86
CA ARG A 200 16.46 33.45 12.69
C ARG A 200 17.20 32.32 12.01
N TRP A 201 16.56 31.67 11.01
CA TRP A 201 17.14 30.56 10.27
C TRP A 201 17.75 30.95 8.92
N LYS A 202 17.74 32.25 8.57
CA LYS A 202 18.35 32.74 7.33
C LYS A 202 19.84 32.36 7.27
N GLY A 203 20.28 31.74 6.16
CA GLY A 203 21.63 31.23 5.95
C GLY A 203 22.01 29.98 6.75
N LYS A 204 21.05 29.41 7.52
CA LYS A 204 21.27 28.23 8.36
C LYS A 204 20.60 26.97 7.84
N ILE A 205 19.89 27.08 6.72
CA ILE A 205 19.17 25.97 6.09
C ILE A 205 19.88 25.59 4.80
N PHE A 206 20.00 24.32 4.57
CA PHE A 206 20.43 23.80 3.29
C PHE A 206 19.49 22.70 2.81
N ALA A 207 19.40 22.48 1.51
CA ALA A 207 18.48 21.53 0.91
C ALA A 207 19.13 20.77 -0.24
N ARG A 208 18.75 19.51 -0.40
CA ARG A 208 19.09 18.79 -1.61
C ARG A 208 18.34 19.40 -2.78
N ASP A 209 19.02 19.58 -3.92
CA ASP A 209 18.41 20.11 -5.13
C ASP A 209 17.27 19.19 -5.56
N ILE A 210 16.02 19.71 -5.56
CA ILE A 210 14.80 18.97 -5.87
C ILE A 210 14.70 18.53 -7.34
N ARG A 211 15.58 19.02 -8.21
CA ARG A 211 15.68 18.57 -9.60
C ARG A 211 16.33 17.20 -9.72
N LEU A 212 17.00 16.75 -8.66
CA LEU A 212 17.65 15.45 -8.60
C LEU A 212 16.65 14.37 -8.14
N PRO A 213 16.80 13.12 -8.62
CA PRO A 213 16.01 12.00 -8.10
C PRO A 213 16.21 11.82 -6.60
N GLY A 214 15.13 11.57 -5.86
CA GLY A 214 15.15 11.32 -4.42
C GLY A 214 13.92 11.87 -3.71
N THR A 215 14.01 11.89 -2.40
CA THR A 215 12.90 12.17 -1.49
C THR A 215 12.38 13.61 -1.55
N GLY A 216 13.21 14.56 -2.00
CA GLY A 216 12.83 15.97 -2.13
C GLY A 216 11.63 16.22 -3.03
N GLY A 217 11.47 15.41 -4.09
CA GLY A 217 10.36 15.57 -5.03
C GLY A 217 8.99 15.30 -4.41
N SER A 218 8.84 14.27 -3.56
CA SER A 218 7.57 14.01 -2.86
C SER A 218 7.34 14.99 -1.73
N ALA A 219 8.39 15.36 -0.99
CA ALA A 219 8.29 16.30 0.12
C ALA A 219 7.90 17.71 -0.35
N ILE A 220 8.47 18.20 -1.46
CA ILE A 220 8.10 19.52 -2.00
C ILE A 220 6.63 19.53 -2.51
N ARG A 221 6.12 18.39 -3.03
CA ARG A 221 4.72 18.26 -3.40
C ARG A 221 3.80 18.31 -2.17
N LEU A 222 4.22 17.75 -1.01
CA LEU A 222 3.50 17.95 0.25
C LEU A 222 3.34 19.44 0.53
N PHE A 223 4.42 20.21 0.49
CA PHE A 223 4.36 21.63 0.78
C PHE A 223 3.48 22.40 -0.20
N TYR A 224 3.70 22.17 -1.50
CA TYR A 224 2.98 22.87 -2.56
C TYR A 224 1.48 22.58 -2.59
N ASN A 225 1.08 21.32 -2.33
CA ASN A 225 -0.32 20.90 -2.41
C ASN A 225 -1.05 21.01 -1.05
N SER A 226 -0.36 21.33 0.04
CA SER A 226 -0.99 21.53 1.34
C SER A 226 -1.85 22.79 1.33
N PRO A 227 -3.13 22.73 1.75
CA PRO A 227 -3.97 23.92 1.87
C PRO A 227 -3.45 24.96 2.87
N GLU A 228 -2.64 24.54 3.82
CA GLU A 228 -2.11 25.38 4.91
C GLU A 228 -0.73 25.96 4.58
N LEU A 229 -0.04 25.43 3.57
CA LEU A 229 1.29 25.86 3.14
C LEU A 229 1.26 26.49 1.74
N GLY A 230 0.97 25.70 0.74
CA GLY A 230 0.80 26.12 -0.65
C GLY A 230 2.07 26.68 -1.32
N PRO A 231 1.89 27.29 -2.49
CA PRO A 231 2.98 27.94 -3.22
C PRO A 231 3.68 29.04 -2.41
N GLU A 232 2.98 29.71 -1.49
CA GLU A 232 3.53 30.78 -0.66
C GLU A 232 4.64 30.25 0.26
N PHE A 233 4.43 29.14 0.95
CA PHE A 233 5.45 28.53 1.78
C PHE A 233 6.69 28.14 0.96
N VAL A 234 6.46 27.50 -0.21
CA VAL A 234 7.56 27.12 -1.11
C VAL A 234 8.35 28.36 -1.54
N ARG A 235 7.67 29.43 -1.95
CA ARG A 235 8.35 30.69 -2.33
C ARG A 235 9.18 31.25 -1.20
N LYS A 236 8.61 31.38 0.02
CA LYS A 236 9.33 31.90 1.19
C LYS A 236 10.54 31.05 1.56
N LEU A 237 10.42 29.73 1.51
CA LEU A 237 11.51 28.81 1.80
C LEU A 237 12.72 29.07 0.91
N PHE A 238 12.52 29.34 -0.40
CA PHE A 238 13.62 29.53 -1.34
C PHE A 238 14.04 31.01 -1.51
N ALA A 239 13.14 31.98 -1.29
CA ALA A 239 13.43 33.40 -1.49
C ALA A 239 13.92 34.11 -0.23
N GLU A 240 13.54 33.65 0.98
CA GLU A 240 13.74 34.41 2.20
C GLU A 240 14.73 33.74 3.19
N THR A 241 14.96 32.42 3.09
CA THR A 241 15.83 31.72 4.04
C THR A 241 17.31 31.68 3.66
N ASP A 242 17.70 32.23 2.50
CA ASP A 242 19.06 32.13 1.97
C ASP A 242 19.56 30.67 1.97
N ILE A 243 18.74 29.80 1.38
CA ILE A 243 18.91 28.34 1.40
C ILE A 243 20.10 27.92 0.51
N THR A 244 21.02 27.13 1.06
CA THR A 244 22.13 26.57 0.28
C THR A 244 21.70 25.24 -0.35
N LEU A 245 21.83 25.12 -1.68
CA LEU A 245 21.53 23.86 -2.38
C LEU A 245 22.75 22.98 -2.51
N PHE A 246 22.58 21.68 -2.26
CA PHE A 246 23.61 20.66 -2.48
C PHE A 246 23.10 19.55 -3.40
N ARG A 247 24.03 18.78 -3.98
CA ARG A 247 23.71 17.73 -4.95
C ARG A 247 24.19 16.35 -4.53
N ASP A 248 25.31 16.25 -3.85
CA ASP A 248 25.89 14.99 -3.39
C ASP A 248 25.26 14.55 -2.07
N ARG A 249 24.75 13.30 -2.02
CA ARG A 249 24.05 12.76 -0.83
C ARG A 249 24.94 12.70 0.39
N ARG A 250 26.18 12.26 0.22
CA ARG A 250 27.14 12.10 1.31
C ARG A 250 27.53 13.45 1.89
N GLN A 251 27.80 14.43 1.01
CA GLN A 251 28.09 15.79 1.41
C GLN A 251 26.97 16.39 2.29
N GLY A 252 25.71 16.11 1.96
CA GLY A 252 24.57 16.61 2.74
C GLY A 252 24.60 16.08 4.17
N LEU A 253 24.79 14.78 4.35
CA LEU A 253 24.87 14.16 5.68
C LEU A 253 26.11 14.65 6.46
N ASP A 254 27.28 14.73 5.80
CA ASP A 254 28.52 15.20 6.41
C ASP A 254 28.39 16.65 6.92
N TRP A 255 27.76 17.53 6.13
CA TRP A 255 27.55 18.92 6.56
C TRP A 255 26.61 19.04 7.75
N LEU A 256 25.55 18.23 7.78
CA LEU A 256 24.60 18.21 8.90
C LEU A 256 25.28 17.67 10.16
N ALA A 257 25.96 16.54 10.08
CA ALA A 257 26.62 15.89 11.20
C ALA A 257 27.74 16.75 11.79
N ALA A 258 28.53 17.41 10.92
CA ALA A 258 29.62 18.34 11.35
C ALA A 258 29.09 19.68 11.89
N GLY A 259 27.77 19.92 11.87
CA GLY A 259 27.16 21.18 12.33
C GLY A 259 27.47 22.40 11.45
N LYS A 260 27.88 22.19 10.20
CA LYS A 260 28.09 23.29 9.24
C LYS A 260 26.80 24.05 8.99
N PHE A 261 25.68 23.31 8.92
CA PHE A 261 24.34 23.83 8.88
C PHE A 261 23.47 23.09 9.90
N PRO A 262 22.64 23.77 10.68
CA PRO A 262 21.81 23.15 11.70
C PRO A 262 20.58 22.38 11.15
N ILE A 263 20.07 22.74 9.97
CA ILE A 263 18.83 22.19 9.40
C ILE A 263 19.03 21.81 7.94
N CYS A 264 18.68 20.56 7.61
CA CYS A 264 18.70 20.02 6.26
C CYS A 264 17.30 19.67 5.78
N PHE A 265 16.93 20.17 4.63
CA PHE A 265 15.80 19.66 3.87
C PHE A 265 16.26 18.54 2.92
N TRP A 266 15.62 17.36 3.05
CA TRP A 266 15.79 16.20 2.17
C TRP A 266 17.19 15.57 2.21
N CYS A 267 17.87 15.62 3.36
CA CYS A 267 19.03 14.79 3.60
C CYS A 267 18.63 13.32 3.70
N GLU A 268 19.43 12.43 3.13
CA GLU A 268 19.22 11.00 3.15
C GLU A 268 20.18 10.29 4.10
N GLY A 269 19.78 9.14 4.66
CA GLY A 269 20.62 8.34 5.56
C GLY A 269 20.73 8.86 7.00
N VAL A 270 19.90 9.83 7.39
CA VAL A 270 19.95 10.49 8.70
C VAL A 270 19.61 9.52 9.83
N GLU A 271 18.55 8.70 9.69
CA GLU A 271 18.17 7.72 10.71
C GLU A 271 19.29 6.70 10.99
N LYS A 272 19.94 6.21 9.92
CA LYS A 272 21.07 5.31 10.06
C LYS A 272 22.26 6.01 10.75
N ALA A 273 22.55 7.25 10.39
CA ALA A 273 23.58 8.04 11.03
C ALA A 273 23.28 8.29 12.52
N HIS A 274 22.01 8.58 12.85
CA HIS A 274 21.54 8.70 14.22
C HIS A 274 21.77 7.41 15.02
N SER A 275 21.37 6.25 14.47
CA SER A 275 21.56 4.94 15.11
C SER A 275 23.05 4.58 15.33
N GLN A 276 23.95 5.18 14.56
CA GLN A 276 25.40 5.07 14.69
C GLN A 276 26.01 6.10 15.65
N GLY A 277 25.18 6.91 16.33
CA GLY A 277 25.62 7.87 17.33
C GLY A 277 26.04 9.25 16.80
N LEU A 278 25.77 9.55 15.52
CA LEU A 278 26.00 10.90 14.98
C LEU A 278 24.95 11.89 15.53
N PRO A 279 25.33 13.17 15.75
CA PRO A 279 24.43 14.17 16.34
C PRO A 279 23.41 14.71 15.33
N VAL A 280 22.66 13.84 14.72
CA VAL A 280 21.63 14.17 13.71
C VAL A 280 20.34 13.43 14.01
N ASP A 281 19.21 14.05 13.70
CA ASP A 281 17.90 13.39 13.77
C ASP A 281 16.92 14.01 12.76
N VAL A 282 15.73 13.42 12.61
CA VAL A 282 14.66 13.92 11.74
C VAL A 282 13.56 14.58 12.59
N PHE A 283 12.98 15.66 12.07
CA PHE A 283 11.82 16.26 12.72
C PHE A 283 10.60 15.33 12.67
N GLY A 284 9.81 15.39 13.72
CA GLY A 284 8.53 14.71 13.80
C GLY A 284 7.46 15.39 12.94
N ARG A 285 6.20 14.99 13.20
CA ARG A 285 5.04 15.53 12.50
C ARG A 285 4.76 16.97 12.89
N MET A 286 4.53 17.81 11.89
CA MET A 286 4.11 19.20 12.07
C MET A 286 2.57 19.31 12.11
N LYS A 287 2.04 20.41 12.60
CA LYS A 287 0.57 20.64 12.76
C LYS A 287 -0.18 20.62 11.41
N GLU A 288 0.48 20.94 10.30
CA GLU A 288 -0.11 20.89 8.97
C GLU A 288 -0.30 19.45 8.46
N GLY A 289 0.16 18.46 9.23
CA GLY A 289 -0.03 17.04 8.93
C GLY A 289 1.16 16.41 8.20
N ALA A 290 0.86 15.54 7.25
CA ALA A 290 1.87 14.79 6.51
C ALA A 290 1.46 14.54 5.06
N GLY A 291 2.41 14.19 4.22
CA GLY A 291 2.15 13.65 2.89
C GLY A 291 1.69 12.20 2.95
N LEU A 292 1.05 11.74 1.88
CA LEU A 292 0.83 10.33 1.60
C LEU A 292 1.53 9.96 0.31
N SER A 293 2.44 8.99 0.38
CA SER A 293 3.12 8.45 -0.80
C SER A 293 2.82 6.97 -0.99
N ALA A 294 2.49 6.61 -2.22
CA ALA A 294 2.39 5.21 -2.62
C ALA A 294 3.77 4.54 -2.71
N GLY A 295 4.85 5.31 -2.85
CA GLY A 295 6.17 4.75 -3.15
C GLY A 295 6.11 3.88 -4.40
N GLN A 296 6.52 2.62 -4.27
CA GLN A 296 6.41 1.60 -5.33
C GLN A 296 5.10 0.80 -5.27
N GLY A 297 4.14 1.23 -4.47
CA GLY A 297 2.91 0.49 -4.13
C GLY A 297 1.74 0.71 -5.10
N ILE A 298 2.00 0.70 -6.40
CA ILE A 298 0.97 0.68 -7.45
C ILE A 298 0.96 -0.70 -8.09
N LEU A 299 -0.21 -1.30 -8.14
CA LEU A 299 -0.48 -2.57 -8.81
C LEU A 299 -1.27 -2.32 -10.09
N THR A 300 -0.81 -2.90 -11.21
CA THR A 300 -1.45 -2.73 -12.52
C THR A 300 -1.52 -4.05 -13.28
N LEU A 301 -2.59 -4.22 -14.06
CA LEU A 301 -2.77 -5.33 -14.98
C LEU A 301 -2.24 -4.94 -16.36
N VAL A 302 -1.32 -5.74 -16.91
CA VAL A 302 -0.77 -5.50 -18.24
C VAL A 302 -1.76 -5.97 -19.31
N ASN A 303 -1.94 -5.17 -20.36
CA ASN A 303 -2.78 -5.62 -21.47
C ASN A 303 -2.09 -6.71 -22.32
N GLN A 304 -2.87 -7.54 -22.96
CA GLN A 304 -2.35 -8.68 -23.71
C GLN A 304 -1.42 -9.57 -22.87
N ALA A 305 -1.70 -9.68 -21.57
CA ALA A 305 -0.98 -10.55 -20.65
C ALA A 305 -0.99 -11.99 -21.19
N PRO A 306 0.17 -12.68 -21.26
CA PRO A 306 0.23 -14.05 -21.75
C PRO A 306 -0.48 -15.05 -20.84
N HIS A 307 -0.66 -14.72 -19.54
CA HIS A 307 -1.28 -15.57 -18.55
C HIS A 307 -2.42 -14.80 -17.84
N PRO A 308 -3.54 -14.48 -18.55
CA PRO A 308 -4.55 -13.55 -18.04
C PRO A 308 -5.32 -14.07 -16.81
N ASN A 309 -5.50 -15.39 -16.69
CA ASN A 309 -6.14 -15.96 -15.50
C ASN A 309 -5.18 -15.98 -14.31
N ALA A 310 -3.92 -16.35 -14.54
CA ALA A 310 -2.91 -16.34 -13.48
C ALA A 310 -2.62 -14.92 -12.98
N ALA A 311 -2.66 -13.89 -13.84
CA ALA A 311 -2.61 -12.50 -13.44
C ALA A 311 -3.76 -12.12 -12.50
N ARG A 312 -5.00 -12.53 -12.80
CA ARG A 312 -6.18 -12.30 -11.95
C ARG A 312 -6.06 -13.02 -10.61
N VAL A 313 -5.59 -14.26 -10.60
CA VAL A 313 -5.33 -15.02 -9.36
C VAL A 313 -4.29 -14.29 -8.51
N PHE A 314 -3.17 -13.89 -9.11
CA PHE A 314 -2.12 -13.17 -8.41
C PHE A 314 -2.62 -11.84 -7.82
N ILE A 315 -3.33 -11.01 -8.59
CA ILE A 315 -3.86 -9.71 -8.16
C ILE A 315 -4.77 -9.90 -6.93
N ASN A 316 -5.73 -10.83 -7.00
CA ASN A 316 -6.66 -11.05 -5.89
C ASN A 316 -5.95 -11.63 -4.65
N TRP A 317 -5.04 -12.59 -4.83
CA TRP A 317 -4.21 -13.10 -3.72
C TRP A 317 -3.36 -12.01 -3.10
N PHE A 318 -2.66 -11.21 -3.91
CA PHE A 318 -1.78 -10.18 -3.39
C PHE A 318 -2.55 -9.10 -2.60
N LEU A 319 -3.75 -8.74 -3.06
CA LEU A 319 -4.63 -7.78 -2.39
C LEU A 319 -5.45 -8.39 -1.25
N SER A 320 -5.45 -9.72 -1.07
CA SER A 320 -6.11 -10.38 0.05
C SER A 320 -5.47 -10.00 1.39
N ARG A 321 -6.15 -10.32 2.49
CA ARG A 321 -5.61 -10.13 3.84
C ARG A 321 -4.24 -10.81 4.00
N ASP A 322 -4.15 -12.06 3.60
CA ASP A 322 -2.92 -12.85 3.75
C ASP A 322 -1.80 -12.36 2.84
N GLY A 323 -2.10 -11.96 1.62
CA GLY A 323 -1.14 -11.35 0.70
C GLY A 323 -0.56 -10.06 1.27
N GLN A 324 -1.38 -9.19 1.86
CA GLN A 324 -0.92 -7.94 2.45
C GLN A 324 -0.21 -8.12 3.81
N VAL A 325 -0.55 -9.14 4.58
CA VAL A 325 0.23 -9.56 5.77
C VAL A 325 1.62 -10.04 5.34
N ASN A 326 1.69 -10.90 4.30
CA ASN A 326 2.98 -11.32 3.75
C ASN A 326 3.81 -10.15 3.25
N PHE A 327 3.18 -9.20 2.55
CA PHE A 327 3.84 -7.98 2.07
C PHE A 327 4.51 -7.24 3.23
N GLN A 328 3.80 -6.92 4.30
CA GLN A 328 4.36 -6.19 5.43
C GLN A 328 5.47 -6.98 6.15
N LYS A 329 5.27 -8.28 6.40
CA LYS A 329 6.28 -9.13 7.05
C LYS A 329 7.56 -9.27 6.25
N ALA A 330 7.47 -9.41 4.93
CA ALA A 330 8.64 -9.58 4.07
C ALA A 330 9.51 -8.31 4.04
N LEU A 331 8.87 -7.13 4.08
CA LEU A 331 9.57 -5.84 4.06
C LEU A 331 9.92 -5.32 5.46
N GLY A 332 9.18 -5.71 6.50
CA GLY A 332 9.43 -5.30 7.89
C GLY A 332 10.74 -5.78 8.48
N LYS A 333 11.42 -6.70 7.79
CA LYS A 333 12.77 -7.18 8.15
C LYS A 333 13.89 -6.27 7.69
N ALA A 334 13.60 -5.31 6.81
CA ALA A 334 14.54 -4.29 6.38
C ALA A 334 14.75 -3.24 7.48
N ASP A 335 15.90 -2.58 7.48
CA ASP A 335 16.28 -1.58 8.48
C ASP A 335 15.27 -0.41 8.59
N GLU A 336 14.52 -0.14 7.53
CA GLU A 336 13.57 0.97 7.43
C GLU A 336 12.12 0.56 7.75
N GLY A 337 11.87 -0.72 8.07
CA GLY A 337 10.53 -1.25 8.26
C GLY A 337 9.71 -1.36 6.96
N SER A 338 8.48 -1.87 7.08
CA SER A 338 7.58 -2.01 5.94
C SER A 338 6.86 -0.70 5.63
N PRO A 339 6.58 -0.42 4.34
CA PRO A 339 5.58 0.59 3.96
C PRO A 339 4.20 0.26 4.51
N ASP A 340 3.36 1.29 4.71
CA ASP A 340 2.02 1.10 5.27
C ASP A 340 1.01 0.67 4.20
N SER A 341 0.61 -0.60 4.25
CA SER A 341 -0.46 -1.13 3.40
C SER A 341 -1.78 -0.38 3.60
N MET A 342 -2.52 -0.18 2.52
CA MET A 342 -3.85 0.44 2.56
C MET A 342 -4.91 -0.42 3.25
N ARG A 343 -4.69 -1.73 3.45
CA ARG A 343 -5.59 -2.56 4.26
C ARG A 343 -5.48 -2.18 5.74
N ILE A 344 -6.63 -2.09 6.40
CA ILE A 344 -6.72 -1.72 7.83
C ILE A 344 -6.99 -2.90 8.75
N ASP A 345 -7.40 -4.04 8.20
CA ASP A 345 -7.73 -5.28 8.93
C ASP A 345 -6.51 -6.21 9.11
N ILE A 346 -5.30 -5.70 8.94
CA ILE A 346 -4.04 -6.43 9.09
C ILE A 346 -3.17 -5.82 10.20
N PRO A 347 -2.29 -6.63 10.85
CA PRO A 347 -1.33 -6.10 11.83
C PRO A 347 -0.41 -5.04 11.21
N LYS A 348 -0.10 -4.00 11.97
CA LYS A 348 0.78 -2.90 11.56
C LYS A 348 2.12 -2.89 12.32
N GLY A 349 2.46 -3.97 13.02
CA GLY A 349 3.70 -4.06 13.80
C GLY A 349 4.99 -3.91 13.00
N ASP A 350 4.96 -4.41 11.75
CA ASP A 350 6.12 -4.35 10.83
C ASP A 350 6.25 -3.02 10.09
N VAL A 351 5.28 -2.11 10.24
CA VAL A 351 5.31 -0.79 9.59
C VAL A 351 6.21 0.14 10.39
N ASP A 352 7.13 0.83 9.72
CA ASP A 352 7.91 1.90 10.33
C ASP A 352 6.98 2.92 11.01
N PRO A 353 7.17 3.21 12.32
CA PRO A 353 6.33 4.14 13.07
C PRO A 353 6.18 5.52 12.42
N LYS A 354 7.21 6.02 11.74
CA LYS A 354 7.21 7.32 11.05
C LYS A 354 6.39 7.27 9.75
N SER A 355 6.36 6.12 9.09
CA SER A 355 5.62 5.88 7.85
C SER A 355 4.16 5.47 8.09
N ARG A 356 3.80 5.13 9.34
CA ARG A 356 2.45 4.69 9.69
C ARG A 356 1.44 5.83 9.60
N ARG A 357 0.31 5.55 8.96
CA ARG A 357 -0.86 6.43 9.03
C ARG A 357 -1.47 6.38 10.42
N ILE A 358 -1.95 7.52 10.90
CA ILE A 358 -2.59 7.70 12.20
C ILE A 358 -3.96 8.33 11.96
N ASP A 359 -4.99 7.81 12.63
CA ASP A 359 -6.33 8.36 12.53
C ASP A 359 -6.38 9.81 13.08
N GLY A 360 -7.21 10.63 12.46
CA GLY A 360 -7.35 12.04 12.84
C GLY A 360 -6.25 12.98 12.33
N VAL A 361 -5.20 12.44 11.70
CA VAL A 361 -4.14 13.25 11.08
C VAL A 361 -4.56 13.71 9.69
N LYS A 362 -4.27 14.97 9.37
CA LYS A 362 -4.41 15.51 8.00
C LYS A 362 -3.34 14.93 7.09
N TYR A 363 -3.77 14.47 5.92
CA TYR A 363 -2.87 13.95 4.90
C TYR A 363 -3.08 14.63 3.56
N VAL A 364 -1.97 14.97 2.91
CA VAL A 364 -1.92 15.51 1.55
C VAL A 364 -1.40 14.43 0.61
N ASP A 365 -2.15 14.14 -0.45
CA ASP A 365 -1.70 13.19 -1.47
C ASP A 365 -0.51 13.78 -2.25
N THR A 366 0.65 13.13 -2.15
CA THR A 366 1.89 13.60 -2.81
C THR A 366 2.10 12.99 -4.19
N GLU A 367 1.15 12.18 -4.69
CA GLU A 367 1.25 11.56 -6.02
C GLU A 367 0.79 12.49 -7.17
N GLN A 368 0.48 13.74 -6.86
CA GLN A 368 0.17 14.78 -7.87
C GLN A 368 1.45 15.28 -8.55
N TRP A 369 2.14 14.39 -9.25
CA TRP A 369 3.41 14.67 -9.92
C TRP A 369 3.29 15.73 -11.04
N GLN A 370 2.09 15.94 -11.61
CA GLN A 370 1.81 16.98 -12.61
C GLN A 370 2.17 18.38 -12.10
N ALA A 371 2.13 18.58 -10.79
CA ALA A 371 2.53 19.84 -10.17
C ALA A 371 4.04 20.13 -10.28
N MET A 372 4.89 19.14 -10.56
CA MET A 372 6.35 19.34 -10.53
C MET A 372 6.85 20.42 -11.48
N LYS A 373 6.25 20.57 -12.67
CA LYS A 373 6.65 21.64 -13.61
C LYS A 373 6.40 23.02 -13.01
N ALA A 374 5.24 23.23 -12.38
CA ALA A 374 4.89 24.48 -11.72
C ALA A 374 5.76 24.72 -10.47
N ILE A 375 6.02 23.68 -9.69
CA ILE A 375 6.89 23.74 -8.51
C ILE A 375 8.31 24.16 -8.91
N LEU A 376 8.90 23.55 -9.93
CA LEU A 376 10.25 23.88 -10.38
C LEU A 376 10.34 25.32 -10.90
N ALA A 377 9.34 25.78 -11.66
CA ALA A 377 9.27 27.18 -12.10
C ALA A 377 9.22 28.15 -10.91
N LEU A 378 8.35 27.87 -9.92
CA LEU A 378 8.24 28.68 -8.70
C LEU A 378 9.56 28.72 -7.91
N VAL A 379 10.26 27.60 -7.80
CA VAL A 379 11.55 27.51 -7.09
C VAL A 379 12.63 28.30 -7.84
N ASP A 380 12.68 28.23 -9.17
CA ASP A 380 13.61 29.01 -9.97
C ASP A 380 13.40 30.53 -9.84
N GLU A 381 12.14 30.96 -9.85
CA GLU A 381 11.75 32.37 -9.60
C GLU A 381 12.15 32.82 -8.20
N ALA A 382 11.86 32.01 -7.17
CA ALA A 382 12.19 32.32 -5.77
C ALA A 382 13.70 32.42 -5.54
N LEU A 383 14.49 31.51 -6.12
CA LEU A 383 15.95 31.56 -6.05
C LEU A 383 16.55 32.78 -6.81
N ALA A 384 15.92 33.19 -7.91
CA ALA A 384 16.31 34.41 -8.62
C ALA A 384 15.98 35.69 -7.82
N GLU A 385 14.87 35.70 -7.09
CA GLU A 385 14.49 36.77 -6.15
C GLU A 385 15.50 36.87 -5.00
N ALA A 386 15.89 35.75 -4.39
CA ALA A 386 16.87 35.72 -3.31
C ALA A 386 18.22 36.34 -3.69
N LYS A 387 18.66 36.16 -4.95
CA LYS A 387 19.95 36.73 -5.46
C LYS A 387 19.93 38.24 -5.67
N LYS A 388 18.76 38.88 -5.68
CA LYS A 388 18.60 40.31 -5.86
C LYS A 388 18.57 41.08 -4.54
N LYS A 389 18.39 40.37 -3.43
CA LYS A 389 18.39 40.91 -2.04
C LYS A 389 19.79 40.79 -1.41
#